data_9195c4828168e56ffbd559854f43c4d6
#
_entry.id   9195c4828168e56ffbd559854f43c4d6
#
_cell.length_a   1.000
_cell.length_b   1.000
_cell.length_c   1.000
_cell.angle_alpha   90.00
_cell.angle_beta   90.00
_cell.angle_gamma   90.00
#
_symmetry.space_group_name_H-M   'P 1'
#
loop_
_entity.id
_entity.type
_entity.pdbx_description
1 polymer ?
#
loop_
_entity_poly.entity_id
_entity_poly.type
_entity_poly.pdbx_seq_one_letter_code
_entity_poly.pdbx_strand_id
1 'polypeptide(L)'
;MVAVQLKVPNWLDKICAWPVTAYRRCKYGYSFRKIFLDEGLWTIVDSQDYYRFGCFKWYLAATHKGKFYALRGARVGFEETKIVRLSREIMQAPKGILVDHRNGDSLDNRRENLRLATRCQNMQNAKKRRNKAETSSKFTGVYFDKCRCLWAYILRANGKVVATGRFPTEIEAARARDAAARKYHGEFARLNFPQDLAGACPPLHWRRRNRATIKYRGEFARLNFPEESPVS
;
A
#
# COMPACT_ATOMS: atom_id res chain seq x y z
N MET A 1 22.82 7.56 -22.79
CA MET A 1 21.91 8.60 -23.31
C MET A 1 21.30 9.37 -22.13
N VAL A 2 21.59 10.68 -22.04
CA VAL A 2 21.01 11.55 -21.03
C VAL A 2 19.61 11.91 -21.53
N ALA A 3 18.56 11.42 -20.87
CA ALA A 3 17.19 11.79 -21.19
C ALA A 3 17.00 13.28 -20.83
N VAL A 4 16.94 14.14 -21.84
CA VAL A 4 16.59 15.55 -21.69
C VAL A 4 15.12 15.60 -21.30
N GLN A 5 14.82 15.81 -20.01
CA GLN A 5 13.46 16.12 -19.57
C GLN A 5 13.11 17.54 -20.04
N LEU A 6 12.42 17.64 -21.15
CA LEU A 6 11.78 18.88 -21.58
C LEU A 6 10.77 19.31 -20.49
N LYS A 7 11.05 20.44 -19.84
CA LYS A 7 10.09 21.06 -18.90
C LYS A 7 8.91 21.64 -19.68
N VAL A 8 7.90 20.82 -19.86
CA VAL A 8 6.64 21.25 -20.47
C VAL A 8 5.89 22.13 -19.45
N PRO A 9 5.31 23.26 -19.85
CA PRO A 9 4.48 24.08 -18.97
C PRO A 9 3.35 23.26 -18.34
N ASN A 10 3.07 23.49 -17.06
CA ASN A 10 2.09 22.70 -16.28
C ASN A 10 0.70 22.66 -16.92
N TRP A 11 0.27 23.72 -17.60
CA TRP A 11 -1.03 23.77 -18.28
C TRP A 11 -1.07 22.83 -19.50
N LEU A 12 0.01 22.79 -20.29
CA LEU A 12 0.11 21.91 -21.46
C LEU A 12 0.19 20.43 -21.04
N ASP A 13 0.97 20.12 -19.99
CA ASP A 13 1.02 18.78 -19.42
C ASP A 13 -0.34 18.32 -18.86
N LYS A 14 -1.15 19.22 -18.29
CA LYS A 14 -2.52 18.91 -17.86
C LYS A 14 -3.41 18.52 -19.04
N ILE A 15 -3.33 19.22 -20.16
CA ILE A 15 -4.11 18.91 -21.37
C ILE A 15 -3.69 17.56 -21.94
N CYS A 16 -2.38 17.34 -22.13
CA CYS A 16 -1.84 16.09 -22.67
C CYS A 16 -2.07 14.89 -21.73
N ALA A 17 -2.10 15.10 -20.43
CA ALA A 17 -2.34 14.05 -19.46
C ALA A 17 -3.82 13.69 -19.29
N TRP A 18 -4.75 14.55 -19.73
CA TRP A 18 -6.18 14.35 -19.54
C TRP A 18 -6.70 13.02 -20.14
N PRO A 19 -6.38 12.64 -21.39
CA PRO A 19 -6.84 11.36 -21.94
C PRO A 19 -6.35 10.15 -21.13
N VAL A 20 -5.09 10.17 -20.71
CA VAL A 20 -4.49 9.09 -19.93
C VAL A 20 -5.12 8.98 -18.55
N THR A 21 -5.38 10.12 -17.90
CA THR A 21 -6.02 10.12 -16.57
C THR A 21 -7.49 9.73 -16.65
N ALA A 22 -8.21 10.13 -17.72
CA ALA A 22 -9.58 9.72 -18.00
C ALA A 22 -9.65 8.21 -18.26
N TYR A 23 -8.79 7.68 -19.14
CA TYR A 23 -8.68 6.23 -19.37
C TYR A 23 -8.41 5.46 -18.08
N ARG A 24 -7.48 5.95 -17.24
CA ARG A 24 -7.19 5.32 -15.95
C ARG A 24 -8.39 5.34 -15.01
N ARG A 25 -9.16 6.43 -15.01
CA ARG A 25 -10.39 6.53 -14.22
C ARG A 25 -11.44 5.53 -14.69
N CYS A 26 -11.63 5.36 -15.99
CA CYS A 26 -12.54 4.34 -16.54
C CYS A 26 -12.07 2.92 -16.22
N LYS A 27 -10.78 2.63 -16.40
CA LYS A 27 -10.25 1.27 -16.25
C LYS A 27 -10.06 0.83 -14.79
N TYR A 28 -9.67 1.74 -13.91
CA TYR A 28 -9.29 1.43 -12.52
C TYR A 28 -10.23 2.04 -11.48
N GLY A 29 -11.19 2.86 -11.89
CA GLY A 29 -12.10 3.57 -11.00
C GLY A 29 -11.54 4.87 -10.41
N TYR A 30 -10.28 5.22 -10.71
CA TYR A 30 -9.62 6.42 -10.23
C TYR A 30 -8.52 6.92 -11.16
N SER A 31 -8.26 8.23 -11.13
CA SER A 31 -7.15 8.85 -11.86
C SER A 31 -5.86 8.84 -11.03
N PHE A 32 -4.72 8.73 -11.71
CA PHE A 32 -3.41 8.82 -11.06
C PHE A 32 -2.31 9.20 -12.07
N ARG A 33 -1.20 9.71 -11.54
CA ARG A 33 0.04 9.93 -12.28
C ARG A 33 1.13 9.01 -11.74
N LYS A 34 2.10 8.66 -12.59
CA LYS A 34 3.24 7.82 -12.21
C LYS A 34 4.46 8.72 -11.98
N ILE A 35 5.12 8.55 -10.83
CA ILE A 35 6.48 9.05 -10.60
C ILE A 35 7.41 7.86 -10.72
N PHE A 36 8.35 7.93 -11.67
CA PHE A 36 9.34 6.88 -11.88
C PHE A 36 10.36 6.91 -10.75
N LEU A 37 10.73 5.73 -10.31
CA LEU A 37 11.80 5.48 -9.36
C LEU A 37 13.00 4.92 -10.14
N ASP A 38 14.13 4.78 -9.49
CA ASP A 38 15.20 3.96 -10.03
C ASP A 38 14.73 2.50 -10.22
N GLU A 39 15.44 1.72 -11.02
CA GLU A 39 15.15 0.30 -11.32
C GLU A 39 13.86 0.06 -12.15
N GLY A 40 13.35 1.06 -12.88
CA GLY A 40 12.19 0.92 -13.77
C GLY A 40 10.85 0.74 -13.05
N LEU A 41 10.82 0.90 -11.73
CA LEU A 41 9.60 0.90 -10.93
C LEU A 41 9.01 2.31 -10.84
N TRP A 42 7.75 2.39 -10.44
CA TRP A 42 7.06 3.66 -10.24
C TRP A 42 6.16 3.63 -9.01
N THR A 43 5.91 4.80 -8.47
CA THR A 43 4.86 5.05 -7.49
C THR A 43 3.73 5.82 -8.13
N ILE A 44 2.51 5.62 -7.66
CA ILE A 44 1.35 6.38 -8.13
C ILE A 44 0.96 7.45 -7.12
N VAL A 45 0.57 8.61 -7.66
CA VAL A 45 0.16 9.78 -6.88
C VAL A 45 -1.01 10.47 -7.57
N ASP A 46 -1.70 11.36 -6.87
CA ASP A 46 -2.68 12.25 -7.47
C ASP A 46 -2.02 13.29 -8.39
N SER A 47 -2.76 13.81 -9.37
CA SER A 47 -2.21 14.75 -10.35
C SER A 47 -1.62 15.99 -9.70
N GLN A 48 -2.25 16.56 -8.66
CA GLN A 48 -1.72 17.73 -7.96
C GLN A 48 -0.41 17.43 -7.21
N ASP A 49 -0.25 16.23 -6.63
CA ASP A 49 0.97 15.83 -5.96
C ASP A 49 2.08 15.48 -6.96
N TYR A 50 1.71 15.02 -8.16
CA TYR A 50 2.66 14.84 -9.25
C TYR A 50 3.36 16.14 -9.63
N TYR A 51 2.64 17.27 -9.75
CA TYR A 51 3.26 18.57 -10.06
C TYR A 51 4.16 19.11 -8.94
N ARG A 52 3.90 18.71 -7.70
CA ARG A 52 4.72 19.11 -6.55
C ARG A 52 5.97 18.27 -6.38
N PHE A 53 5.88 16.97 -6.63
CA PHE A 53 6.90 16.00 -6.26
C PHE A 53 7.54 15.28 -7.45
N GLY A 54 6.95 15.34 -8.64
CA GLY A 54 7.46 14.65 -9.84
C GLY A 54 8.77 15.20 -10.38
N CYS A 55 9.13 16.45 -10.04
CA CYS A 55 10.40 17.07 -10.44
C CYS A 55 11.61 16.56 -9.63
N PHE A 56 11.38 15.89 -8.49
CA PHE A 56 12.45 15.34 -7.67
C PHE A 56 12.82 13.93 -8.12
N LYS A 57 14.10 13.59 -7.92
CA LYS A 57 14.57 12.22 -8.10
C LYS A 57 14.21 11.38 -6.88
N TRP A 58 13.40 10.33 -7.10
CA TRP A 58 12.97 9.40 -6.08
C TRP A 58 13.65 8.06 -6.27
N TYR A 59 14.06 7.44 -5.17
CA TYR A 59 14.69 6.13 -5.13
C TYR A 59 13.76 5.10 -4.52
N LEU A 60 13.90 3.87 -4.96
CA LEU A 60 13.24 2.73 -4.36
C LEU A 60 14.02 2.26 -3.14
N ALA A 61 13.38 2.18 -1.99
CA ALA A 61 13.97 1.54 -0.82
C ALA A 61 13.17 0.31 -0.43
N ALA A 62 13.85 -0.83 -0.39
CA ALA A 62 13.30 -2.07 0.11
C ALA A 62 13.56 -2.21 1.61
N THR A 63 12.55 -2.63 2.36
CA THR A 63 12.75 -3.05 3.76
C THR A 63 12.94 -4.56 3.82
N HIS A 64 13.61 -5.04 4.90
CA HIS A 64 13.78 -6.49 5.15
C HIS A 64 12.46 -7.27 5.24
N LYS A 65 11.31 -6.58 5.29
CA LYS A 65 9.96 -7.19 5.26
C LYS A 65 9.34 -7.20 3.87
N GLY A 66 10.12 -6.93 2.81
CA GLY A 66 9.66 -6.91 1.43
C GLY A 66 8.64 -5.81 1.12
N LYS A 67 8.65 -4.70 1.87
CA LYS A 67 7.91 -3.49 1.53
C LYS A 67 8.84 -2.52 0.82
N PHE A 68 8.31 -1.86 -0.20
CA PHE A 68 9.03 -0.86 -0.98
C PHE A 68 8.48 0.53 -0.67
N TYR A 69 9.35 1.53 -0.60
CA TYR A 69 8.98 2.93 -0.38
C TYR A 69 9.71 3.82 -1.37
N ALA A 70 9.05 4.90 -1.78
CA ALA A 70 9.68 5.98 -2.52
C ALA A 70 10.36 6.93 -1.53
N LEU A 71 11.69 7.04 -1.63
CA LEU A 71 12.53 7.90 -0.79
C LEU A 71 13.26 8.92 -1.63
N ARG A 72 13.63 10.06 -1.04
CA ARG A 72 14.59 11.00 -1.60
C ARG A 72 15.47 11.60 -0.51
N GLY A 73 16.65 12.07 -0.89
CA GLY A 73 17.44 12.97 -0.07
C GLY A 73 16.86 14.37 -0.16
N ALA A 74 16.60 15.00 0.99
CA ALA A 74 16.25 16.41 1.08
C ALA A 74 17.37 17.13 1.82
N ARG A 75 17.94 18.19 1.21
CA ARG A 75 18.95 19.03 1.88
C ARG A 75 18.29 19.80 3.03
N VAL A 76 18.92 19.73 4.20
CA VAL A 76 18.54 20.46 5.39
C VAL A 76 19.78 21.24 5.81
N GLY A 77 19.87 22.54 5.45
CA GLY A 77 21.06 23.34 5.67
C GLY A 77 22.18 23.07 4.64
N PHE A 78 23.41 23.46 4.99
CA PHE A 78 24.56 23.45 4.06
C PHE A 78 25.14 22.05 3.82
N GLU A 79 25.15 21.16 4.81
CA GLU A 79 25.84 19.85 4.74
C GLU A 79 24.96 18.65 5.06
N GLU A 80 23.77 18.85 5.63
CA GLU A 80 22.93 17.72 6.07
C GLU A 80 21.91 17.32 5.03
N THR A 81 21.93 16.02 4.65
CA THR A 81 20.91 15.41 3.79
C THR A 81 20.04 14.48 4.62
N LYS A 82 18.75 14.80 4.68
CA LYS A 82 17.75 13.99 5.36
C LYS A 82 17.00 13.12 4.39
N ILE A 83 16.87 11.83 4.71
CA ILE A 83 16.05 10.91 3.91
C ILE A 83 14.58 11.11 4.27
N VAL A 84 13.76 11.42 3.27
CA VAL A 84 12.33 11.61 3.41
C VAL A 84 11.54 10.63 2.56
N ARG A 85 10.36 10.24 3.04
CA ARG A 85 9.42 9.38 2.32
C ARG A 85 8.39 10.22 1.59
N LEU A 86 8.07 9.85 0.35
CA LEU A 86 7.06 10.54 -0.46
C LEU A 86 5.70 10.64 0.27
N SER A 87 5.23 9.53 0.86
CA SER A 87 3.98 9.53 1.61
C SER A 87 3.95 10.53 2.78
N ARG A 88 5.09 10.74 3.45
CA ARG A 88 5.17 11.72 4.55
C ARG A 88 5.14 13.15 4.04
N GLU A 89 5.76 13.44 2.89
CA GLU A 89 5.72 14.77 2.28
C GLU A 89 4.32 15.10 1.76
N ILE A 90 3.65 14.15 1.10
CA ILE A 90 2.27 14.32 0.62
C ILE A 90 1.33 14.64 1.78
N MET A 91 1.43 13.88 2.88
CA MET A 91 0.56 14.05 4.06
C MET A 91 1.03 15.09 5.04
N GLN A 92 2.21 15.72 4.82
CA GLN A 92 2.84 16.66 5.75
C GLN A 92 2.85 16.11 7.20
N ALA A 93 3.19 14.82 7.33
CA ALA A 93 3.03 14.09 8.57
C ALA A 93 3.96 14.64 9.66
N PRO A 94 3.44 15.06 10.84
CA PRO A 94 4.24 15.57 11.93
C PRO A 94 5.18 14.50 12.50
N LYS A 95 6.21 14.96 13.25
CA LYS A 95 7.15 14.04 13.93
C LYS A 95 6.37 13.13 14.90
N GLY A 96 6.68 11.84 14.89
CA GLY A 96 6.00 10.85 15.75
C GLY A 96 4.76 10.21 15.15
N ILE A 97 4.09 10.84 14.17
CA ILE A 97 2.94 10.27 13.48
C ILE A 97 3.40 9.49 12.26
N LEU A 98 2.81 8.32 12.05
CA LEU A 98 3.07 7.46 10.89
C LEU A 98 2.10 7.79 9.75
N VAL A 99 2.49 7.45 8.53
CA VAL A 99 1.58 7.42 7.38
C VAL A 99 1.30 5.97 7.05
N ASP A 100 0.04 5.59 7.13
CA ASP A 100 -0.45 4.26 6.80
C ASP A 100 -1.07 4.26 5.39
N HIS A 101 -0.90 3.14 4.68
CA HIS A 101 -1.51 2.91 3.37
C HIS A 101 -2.70 1.97 3.57
N ARG A 102 -3.92 2.46 3.35
CA ARG A 102 -5.19 1.73 3.61
C ARG A 102 -5.21 0.36 2.93
N ASN A 103 -4.80 0.28 1.66
CA ASN A 103 -4.71 -0.97 0.91
C ASN A 103 -3.45 -1.82 1.24
N GLY A 104 -2.54 -1.29 2.05
CA GLY A 104 -1.26 -1.91 2.42
C GLY A 104 -0.24 -1.96 1.29
N ASP A 105 -0.44 -1.18 0.22
CA ASP A 105 0.52 -0.97 -0.86
C ASP A 105 1.27 0.35 -0.67
N SER A 106 2.53 0.26 -0.32
CA SER A 106 3.37 1.40 0.03
C SER A 106 3.88 2.22 -1.18
N LEU A 107 3.58 1.80 -2.40
CA LEU A 107 3.83 2.58 -3.62
C LEU A 107 2.55 3.22 -4.19
N ASP A 108 1.40 3.02 -3.55
CA ASP A 108 0.17 3.75 -3.84
C ASP A 108 0.08 4.97 -2.91
N ASN A 109 0.69 6.07 -3.34
CA ASN A 109 0.79 7.32 -2.59
C ASN A 109 -0.32 8.33 -2.94
N ARG A 110 -1.49 7.88 -3.41
CA ARG A 110 -2.67 8.73 -3.55
C ARG A 110 -3.20 9.14 -2.18
N ARG A 111 -3.69 10.37 -2.04
CA ARG A 111 -4.21 10.90 -0.77
C ARG A 111 -5.34 10.07 -0.20
N GLU A 112 -6.25 9.57 -1.06
CA GLU A 112 -7.34 8.69 -0.67
C GLU A 112 -6.85 7.40 0.02
N ASN A 113 -5.70 6.86 -0.41
CA ASN A 113 -5.08 5.67 0.17
C ASN A 113 -4.21 5.97 1.39
N LEU A 114 -3.79 7.21 1.59
CA LEU A 114 -2.95 7.63 2.71
C LEU A 114 -3.79 8.10 3.88
N ARG A 115 -3.33 7.82 5.10
CA ARG A 115 -3.89 8.37 6.34
C ARG A 115 -2.82 8.51 7.40
N LEU A 116 -2.98 9.50 8.27
CA LEU A 116 -2.18 9.63 9.46
C LEU A 116 -2.58 8.55 10.46
N ALA A 117 -1.61 7.94 11.11
CA ALA A 117 -1.85 6.84 12.02
C ALA A 117 -0.85 6.84 13.18
N THR A 118 -1.32 6.51 14.36
CA THR A 118 -0.44 6.14 15.47
C THR A 118 0.20 4.79 15.20
N ARG A 119 1.22 4.44 15.97
CA ARG A 119 1.86 3.11 15.87
C ARG A 119 0.86 1.97 16.10
N CYS A 120 -0.05 2.12 17.05
CA CYS A 120 -1.09 1.12 17.34
C CYS A 120 -2.05 0.95 16.16
N GLN A 121 -2.56 2.04 15.60
CA GLN A 121 -3.44 2.02 14.44
C GLN A 121 -2.79 1.40 13.21
N ASN A 122 -1.53 1.76 12.92
CA ASN A 122 -0.79 1.16 11.82
C ASN A 122 -0.58 -0.36 12.00
N MET A 123 -0.43 -0.83 13.25
CA MET A 123 -0.35 -2.27 13.53
C MET A 123 -1.69 -2.98 13.28
N GLN A 124 -2.83 -2.34 13.50
CA GLN A 124 -4.16 -2.89 13.23
C GLN A 124 -4.40 -3.17 11.74
N ASN A 125 -3.84 -2.33 10.86
CA ASN A 125 -3.85 -2.52 9.41
C ASN A 125 -2.77 -3.50 8.90
N ALA A 126 -1.93 -4.07 9.76
CA ALA A 126 -0.85 -4.95 9.35
C ALA A 126 -1.38 -6.26 8.75
N LYS A 127 -0.72 -6.73 7.68
CA LYS A 127 -0.99 -8.05 7.08
C LYS A 127 -0.58 -9.15 8.04
N LYS A 128 -1.32 -10.28 8.03
CA LYS A 128 -0.91 -11.51 8.70
C LYS A 128 0.50 -11.88 8.26
N ARG A 129 1.39 -12.08 9.23
CA ARG A 129 2.75 -12.55 8.94
C ARG A 129 2.63 -14.00 8.45
N ARG A 130 3.26 -14.29 7.31
CA ARG A 130 3.48 -15.67 6.88
C ARG A 130 4.69 -16.20 7.68
N ASN A 131 4.44 -16.78 8.84
CA ASN A 131 5.48 -17.55 9.52
C ASN A 131 5.65 -18.88 8.77
N LYS A 132 6.87 -19.42 8.76
CA LYS A 132 7.17 -20.75 8.19
C LYS A 132 6.44 -21.88 8.93
N ALA A 133 6.01 -21.65 10.18
CA ALA A 133 5.17 -22.60 10.92
C ALA A 133 3.76 -22.61 10.33
N GLU A 134 3.21 -23.79 10.13
CA GLU A 134 1.85 -24.01 9.67
C GLU A 134 0.86 -23.29 10.62
N THR A 135 0.22 -22.27 10.12
CA THR A 135 -0.88 -21.63 10.86
C THR A 135 -2.15 -22.39 10.57
N SER A 136 -2.91 -22.75 11.61
CA SER A 136 -4.17 -23.51 11.49
C SER A 136 -5.22 -22.83 10.62
N SER A 137 -5.11 -21.53 10.36
CA SER A 137 -6.04 -20.75 9.56
C SER A 137 -5.34 -19.85 8.54
N LYS A 138 -5.96 -19.65 7.38
CA LYS A 138 -5.56 -18.65 6.38
C LYS A 138 -5.99 -17.22 6.75
N PHE A 139 -6.98 -17.07 7.62
CA PHE A 139 -7.55 -15.79 8.03
C PHE A 139 -6.75 -15.11 9.15
N THR A 140 -6.76 -13.78 9.17
CA THR A 140 -6.11 -12.98 10.21
C THR A 140 -6.88 -13.08 11.51
N GLY A 141 -6.18 -13.43 12.60
CA GLY A 141 -6.77 -13.48 13.95
C GLY A 141 -7.67 -14.69 14.20
N VAL A 142 -7.68 -15.68 13.31
CA VAL A 142 -8.45 -16.93 13.43
C VAL A 142 -7.48 -18.09 13.63
N TYR A 143 -7.85 -19.05 14.47
CA TYR A 143 -7.10 -20.28 14.75
C TYR A 143 -8.04 -21.42 15.14
N PHE A 144 -7.58 -22.64 15.00
CA PHE A 144 -8.34 -23.83 15.45
C PHE A 144 -7.95 -24.17 16.91
N ASP A 145 -8.96 -24.18 17.79
CA ASP A 145 -8.84 -24.58 19.19
C ASP A 145 -8.96 -26.11 19.26
N LYS A 146 -7.81 -26.78 19.30
CA LYS A 146 -7.73 -28.26 19.31
C LYS A 146 -8.43 -28.90 20.52
N CYS A 147 -8.41 -28.22 21.67
CA CYS A 147 -9.02 -28.76 22.90
C CYS A 147 -10.54 -28.80 22.82
N ARG A 148 -11.15 -27.86 22.09
CA ARG A 148 -12.61 -27.73 21.95
C ARG A 148 -13.12 -28.15 20.58
N CYS A 149 -12.23 -28.49 19.65
CA CYS A 149 -12.56 -28.81 18.26
C CYS A 149 -13.38 -27.72 17.56
N LEU A 150 -13.10 -26.45 17.86
CA LEU A 150 -13.81 -25.28 17.33
C LEU A 150 -12.84 -24.29 16.72
N TRP A 151 -13.34 -23.51 15.77
CA TRP A 151 -12.61 -22.34 15.23
C TRP A 151 -12.80 -21.14 16.15
N ALA A 152 -11.72 -20.52 16.56
CA ALA A 152 -11.74 -19.37 17.46
C ALA A 152 -11.11 -18.16 16.79
N TYR A 153 -11.52 -16.96 17.22
CA TYR A 153 -10.82 -15.75 16.88
C TYR A 153 -10.40 -14.95 18.12
N ILE A 154 -9.33 -14.19 17.97
CA ILE A 154 -8.85 -13.20 18.93
C ILE A 154 -8.63 -11.88 18.23
N LEU A 155 -9.19 -10.80 18.80
CA LEU A 155 -8.95 -9.43 18.41
C LEU A 155 -8.28 -8.68 19.56
N ARG A 156 -7.18 -7.97 19.24
CA ARG A 156 -6.45 -7.14 20.21
C ARG A 156 -6.48 -5.69 19.79
N ALA A 157 -6.77 -4.80 20.75
CA ALA A 157 -6.61 -3.36 20.59
C ALA A 157 -5.79 -2.83 21.78
N ASN A 158 -4.82 -1.96 21.50
CA ASN A 158 -3.91 -1.38 22.51
C ASN A 158 -3.23 -2.43 23.42
N GLY A 159 -2.82 -3.55 22.81
CA GLY A 159 -2.18 -4.66 23.53
C GLY A 159 -3.12 -5.60 24.29
N LYS A 160 -4.38 -5.20 24.52
CA LYS A 160 -5.39 -6.00 25.26
C LYS A 160 -6.28 -6.79 24.29
N VAL A 161 -6.77 -7.95 24.73
CA VAL A 161 -7.82 -8.69 24.02
C VAL A 161 -9.14 -7.98 24.24
N VAL A 162 -9.76 -7.54 23.15
CA VAL A 162 -11.03 -6.78 23.18
C VAL A 162 -12.22 -7.60 22.70
N ALA A 163 -11.97 -8.66 21.92
CA ALA A 163 -13.02 -9.58 21.48
C ALA A 163 -12.44 -10.96 21.20
N THR A 164 -13.22 -11.99 21.50
CA THR A 164 -12.95 -13.39 21.19
C THR A 164 -14.27 -14.11 20.99
N GLY A 165 -14.26 -15.23 20.26
CA GLY A 165 -15.43 -16.06 20.04
C GLY A 165 -15.01 -17.41 19.47
N ARG A 166 -15.91 -18.40 19.53
CA ARG A 166 -15.73 -19.75 18.99
C ARG A 166 -16.91 -20.12 18.10
N PHE A 167 -16.61 -20.81 17.01
CA PHE A 167 -17.57 -21.10 15.95
C PHE A 167 -17.30 -22.49 15.37
N PRO A 168 -18.31 -23.16 14.81
CA PRO A 168 -18.14 -24.45 14.15
C PRO A 168 -17.24 -24.38 12.92
N THR A 169 -17.29 -23.27 12.19
CA THR A 169 -16.53 -23.11 10.92
C THR A 169 -15.51 -21.98 10.95
N GLU A 170 -14.44 -22.15 10.16
CA GLU A 170 -13.38 -21.15 9.98
C GLU A 170 -13.94 -19.83 9.43
N ILE A 171 -14.91 -19.91 8.51
CA ILE A 171 -15.50 -18.74 7.84
C ILE A 171 -16.34 -17.92 8.81
N GLU A 172 -17.14 -18.56 9.65
CA GLU A 172 -17.93 -17.87 10.68
C GLU A 172 -17.04 -17.16 11.70
N ALA A 173 -15.99 -17.82 12.18
CA ALA A 173 -15.02 -17.20 13.06
C ALA A 173 -14.35 -15.98 12.41
N ALA A 174 -14.02 -16.05 11.10
CA ALA A 174 -13.42 -14.96 10.37
C ALA A 174 -14.40 -13.78 10.13
N ARG A 175 -15.67 -14.05 9.86
CA ARG A 175 -16.72 -13.01 9.75
C ARG A 175 -16.99 -12.32 11.08
N ALA A 176 -17.11 -13.11 12.16
CA ALA A 176 -17.28 -12.58 13.52
C ALA A 176 -16.08 -11.71 13.95
N ARG A 177 -14.87 -12.15 13.62
CA ARG A 177 -13.65 -11.34 13.83
C ARG A 177 -13.71 -10.04 13.05
N ASP A 178 -14.17 -10.06 11.79
CA ASP A 178 -14.26 -8.87 10.96
C ASP A 178 -15.32 -7.89 11.47
N ALA A 179 -16.45 -8.38 11.98
CA ALA A 179 -17.46 -7.56 12.66
C ALA A 179 -16.87 -6.88 13.91
N ALA A 180 -16.15 -7.64 14.74
CA ALA A 180 -15.46 -7.10 15.90
C ALA A 180 -14.38 -6.08 15.50
N ALA A 181 -13.63 -6.35 14.43
CA ALA A 181 -12.60 -5.42 13.94
C ALA A 181 -13.20 -4.08 13.49
N ARG A 182 -14.34 -4.08 12.81
CA ARG A 182 -15.07 -2.85 12.46
C ARG A 182 -15.41 -2.04 13.70
N LYS A 183 -15.89 -2.70 14.74
CA LYS A 183 -16.29 -2.05 16.00
C LYS A 183 -15.11 -1.44 16.75
N TYR A 184 -13.99 -2.17 16.90
CA TYR A 184 -12.89 -1.78 17.77
C TYR A 184 -11.72 -1.08 17.07
N HIS A 185 -11.52 -1.34 15.78
CA HIS A 185 -10.45 -0.72 14.98
C HIS A 185 -10.95 0.36 14.02
N GLY A 186 -12.30 0.48 13.83
CA GLY A 186 -12.89 1.46 12.94
C GLY A 186 -12.33 1.41 11.53
N GLU A 187 -11.93 2.55 11.01
CA GLU A 187 -11.35 2.67 9.66
C GLU A 187 -9.98 1.97 9.52
N PHE A 188 -9.27 1.68 10.61
CA PHE A 188 -8.01 0.94 10.60
C PHE A 188 -8.20 -0.58 10.60
N ALA A 189 -9.45 -1.05 10.62
CA ALA A 189 -9.76 -2.47 10.60
C ALA A 189 -9.27 -3.11 9.31
N ARG A 190 -8.39 -4.10 9.43
CA ARG A 190 -8.07 -4.98 8.34
C ARG A 190 -9.02 -6.16 8.33
N LEU A 191 -9.84 -6.26 7.28
CA LEU A 191 -10.83 -7.31 7.13
C LEU A 191 -10.28 -8.52 6.37
N ASN A 192 -10.79 -9.70 6.68
CA ASN A 192 -10.57 -10.93 5.93
C ASN A 192 -11.44 -10.93 4.65
N PHE A 193 -12.63 -10.33 4.72
CA PHE A 193 -13.60 -10.20 3.63
C PHE A 193 -13.87 -8.71 3.30
N PRO A 194 -12.95 -8.02 2.60
CA PRO A 194 -13.13 -6.62 2.26
C PRO A 194 -14.27 -6.37 1.27
N GLN A 195 -14.68 -7.37 0.48
CA GLN A 195 -15.79 -7.30 -0.48
C GLN A 195 -17.15 -7.20 0.19
N ASP A 196 -17.27 -7.55 1.47
CA ASP A 196 -18.51 -7.36 2.25
C ASP A 196 -18.75 -5.86 2.59
N LEU A 197 -17.87 -4.97 2.12
CA LEU A 197 -18.03 -3.52 2.16
C LEU A 197 -18.46 -3.03 0.77
N ALA A 198 -19.70 -2.64 0.61
CA ALA A 198 -20.11 -1.85 -0.54
C ALA A 198 -19.30 -0.54 -0.56
N GLY A 199 -18.40 -0.37 -1.54
CA GLY A 199 -17.56 0.82 -1.69
C GLY A 199 -16.06 0.68 -1.38
N ALA A 200 -15.55 -0.52 -1.06
CA ALA A 200 -14.12 -0.73 -0.91
C ALA A 200 -13.42 -0.53 -2.27
N CYS A 201 -12.47 0.41 -2.32
CA CYS A 201 -11.59 0.61 -3.48
C CYS A 201 -10.93 -0.74 -3.84
N PRO A 202 -11.12 -1.26 -5.07
CA PRO A 202 -10.58 -2.55 -5.44
C PRO A 202 -9.06 -2.53 -5.36
N PRO A 203 -8.43 -3.62 -4.89
CA PRO A 203 -6.97 -3.71 -4.88
C PRO A 203 -6.45 -3.64 -6.32
N LEU A 204 -5.35 -2.92 -6.50
CA LEU A 204 -4.68 -2.78 -7.78
C LEU A 204 -4.29 -4.16 -8.35
N HIS A 205 -5.08 -4.70 -9.29
CA HIS A 205 -4.85 -6.02 -9.91
C HIS A 205 -3.54 -6.08 -10.71
N TRP A 206 -2.99 -4.96 -11.13
CA TRP A 206 -1.75 -4.90 -11.92
C TRP A 206 -0.51 -5.42 -11.16
N ARG A 207 -0.48 -5.36 -9.82
CA ARG A 207 0.64 -5.89 -9.02
C ARG A 207 0.59 -7.40 -8.81
N ARG A 208 -0.55 -8.07 -8.99
CA ARG A 208 -0.60 -9.53 -8.82
C ARG A 208 0.23 -10.28 -9.86
N ARG A 209 0.34 -9.78 -11.10
CA ARG A 209 1.16 -10.41 -12.14
C ARG A 209 2.66 -10.24 -11.92
N ASN A 210 3.09 -9.13 -11.34
CA ASN A 210 4.52 -8.81 -11.20
C ASN A 210 5.15 -9.28 -9.87
N ARG A 211 4.33 -9.68 -8.89
CA ARG A 211 4.84 -10.19 -7.60
C ARG A 211 5.47 -11.58 -7.67
N ALA A 212 5.14 -12.36 -8.67
CA ALA A 212 5.67 -13.71 -8.87
C ALA A 212 7.14 -13.70 -9.36
N THR A 213 7.61 -12.58 -9.91
CA THR A 213 8.92 -12.47 -10.58
C THR A 213 10.00 -11.80 -9.71
N ILE A 214 9.63 -11.22 -8.55
CA ILE A 214 10.62 -10.70 -7.60
C ILE A 214 11.08 -11.85 -6.70
N LYS A 215 11.85 -12.78 -7.24
CA LYS A 215 12.65 -13.70 -6.43
C LYS A 215 13.84 -12.90 -5.88
N TYR A 216 13.82 -12.72 -4.56
CA TYR A 216 14.90 -12.16 -3.79
C TYR A 216 16.10 -13.15 -3.81
N ARG A 217 16.94 -13.04 -4.80
CA ARG A 217 18.35 -13.47 -4.78
C ARG A 217 19.10 -12.29 -5.37
N GLY A 218 20.12 -11.80 -4.68
CA GLY A 218 20.97 -10.66 -4.98
C GLY A 218 21.54 -10.49 -6.41
N GLU A 219 20.79 -10.93 -7.41
CA GLU A 219 20.99 -10.69 -8.82
C GLU A 219 19.74 -10.04 -9.38
N PHE A 220 19.90 -8.91 -10.02
CA PHE A 220 18.87 -8.07 -10.62
C PHE A 220 18.02 -8.86 -11.61
N ALA A 221 16.81 -9.27 -11.22
CA ALA A 221 15.85 -9.80 -12.15
C ALA A 221 15.30 -8.65 -13.02
N ARG A 222 15.67 -8.63 -14.30
CA ARG A 222 15.03 -7.77 -15.30
C ARG A 222 13.53 -8.10 -15.32
N LEU A 223 12.71 -7.17 -14.87
CA LEU A 223 11.26 -7.25 -14.99
C LEU A 223 10.92 -6.97 -16.45
N ASN A 224 10.60 -8.03 -17.20
CA ASN A 224 9.98 -7.87 -18.51
C ASN A 224 8.55 -7.36 -18.28
N PHE A 225 8.36 -6.05 -18.37
CA PHE A 225 7.05 -5.45 -18.53
C PHE A 225 6.64 -5.64 -19.99
N PRO A 226 5.43 -6.10 -20.31
CA PRO A 226 4.94 -5.93 -21.66
C PRO A 226 4.93 -4.43 -21.94
N GLU A 227 5.73 -4.01 -22.90
CA GLU A 227 5.67 -2.67 -23.47
C GLU A 227 4.21 -2.44 -23.90
N GLU A 228 3.60 -1.37 -23.42
CA GLU A 228 2.35 -0.89 -23.98
C GLU A 228 2.70 -0.53 -25.42
N SER A 229 2.34 -1.39 -26.38
CA SER A 229 2.48 -1.10 -27.79
C SER A 229 1.88 0.27 -28.06
N PRO A 230 2.59 1.15 -28.78
CA PRO A 230 2.00 2.40 -29.20
C PRO A 230 0.76 2.04 -30.05
N VAL A 231 -0.37 2.60 -29.66
CA VAL A 231 -1.59 2.51 -30.47
C VAL A 231 -1.28 3.22 -31.77
N SER A 232 -1.18 2.44 -32.84
CA SER A 232 -1.14 2.91 -34.23
C SER A 232 -2.43 3.64 -34.60
#